data_58e1c8fde9fa24382d35da091f3f373e
#
_entry.id   58e1c8fde9fa24382d35da091f3f373e
#
_cell.length_a   1.000
_cell.length_b   1.000
_cell.length_c   1.000
_cell.angle_alpha   90.00
_cell.angle_beta   90.00
_cell.angle_gamma   90.00
#
_symmetry.space_group_name_H-M   'P 1'
#
loop_
_entity.id
_entity.type
_entity.pdbx_description
1 polymer ?
#
loop_
_entity_poly.entity_id
_entity_poly.type
_entity_poly.pdbx_seq_one_letter_code
_entity_poly.pdbx_strand_id
1 'polypeptide(L)'
;MGSYAVYDKEVWVRSWVTFSVALTTLVVLFVLAWRNGRTYCNTICPVGTMLSFLARFSWFRVHIDTNKCNGCHLCERSCKAACIDAANHTVDYSRCVTCGNCIDKCRRHAISYTHMPLREPAADTPKESAEPVDTSRRSFLVGAAIATSAAALAQEKKKIDGGLAVIKDKVAPKRLTPITPPGSLSAKNVAKHCTACQLCVSACPNDVLRPSQDVLTLMQPVMSYERGYCRPECTRCSEVCPAGAIRPITREDKSATQIGHAVWVRKNCVPLTDGVECGNCARHCPSGAITMVHIDGCAHAVPSVNTERCIGCGACENLCPARPFSAIYVEGNEVHRTI
;
A
#
# COMPACT_ATOMS: atom_id res chain seq x y z
N MET A 1 -9.19 37.81 4.99
CA MET A 1 -10.11 36.71 4.65
C MET A 1 -9.68 36.11 3.30
N GLY A 2 -8.91 35.09 3.31
CA GLY A 2 -8.47 34.38 2.08
C GLY A 2 -9.52 33.37 1.68
N SER A 3 -10.19 33.60 0.56
CA SER A 3 -11.10 32.61 -0.02
C SER A 3 -10.27 31.41 -0.48
N TYR A 4 -10.48 30.27 0.16
CA TYR A 4 -10.02 28.98 -0.37
C TYR A 4 -10.84 28.71 -1.61
N ALA A 5 -10.23 28.82 -2.79
CA ALA A 5 -10.82 28.31 -4.01
C ALA A 5 -10.90 26.79 -3.87
N VAL A 6 -12.07 26.28 -3.54
CA VAL A 6 -12.41 24.89 -3.71
C VAL A 6 -12.46 24.67 -5.19
N TYR A 7 -11.38 24.11 -5.75
CA TYR A 7 -11.43 23.60 -7.11
C TYR A 7 -12.33 22.37 -7.10
N ASP A 8 -13.54 22.50 -7.60
CA ASP A 8 -14.37 21.38 -7.95
C ASP A 8 -13.60 20.56 -9.00
N LYS A 9 -12.90 19.54 -8.54
CA LYS A 9 -12.36 18.53 -9.44
C LYS A 9 -13.57 17.82 -10.05
N GLU A 10 -13.90 18.18 -11.29
CA GLU A 10 -14.80 17.37 -12.08
C GLU A 10 -14.23 15.95 -12.16
N VAL A 11 -14.85 15.04 -11.42
CA VAL A 11 -14.43 13.63 -11.30
C VAL A 11 -14.94 12.81 -12.49
N TRP A 12 -15.51 13.47 -13.49
CA TRP A 12 -16.09 12.84 -14.67
C TRP A 12 -15.00 12.41 -15.68
N VAL A 13 -14.90 11.13 -15.83
CA VAL A 13 -14.20 10.37 -16.90
C VAL A 13 -12.93 11.04 -17.45
N ARG A 14 -11.85 10.97 -16.67
CA ARG A 14 -10.54 11.51 -17.05
C ARG A 14 -9.89 10.76 -18.24
N SER A 15 -10.31 9.53 -18.52
CA SER A 15 -9.84 8.71 -19.62
C SER A 15 -10.90 7.67 -20.00
N TRP A 16 -11.36 7.69 -21.23
CA TRP A 16 -12.28 6.69 -21.78
C TRP A 16 -11.72 5.27 -21.72
N VAL A 17 -10.41 5.12 -21.87
CA VAL A 17 -9.73 3.81 -21.77
C VAL A 17 -9.85 3.24 -20.36
N THR A 18 -9.57 4.02 -19.34
CA THR A 18 -9.68 3.58 -17.93
C THR A 18 -11.12 3.26 -17.56
N PHE A 19 -12.08 4.06 -18.05
CA PHE A 19 -13.51 3.82 -17.84
C PHE A 19 -13.96 2.52 -18.50
N SER A 20 -13.55 2.27 -19.76
CA SER A 20 -13.89 1.06 -20.51
C SER A 20 -13.33 -0.19 -19.82
N VAL A 21 -12.09 -0.15 -19.32
CA VAL A 21 -11.48 -1.25 -18.55
C VAL A 21 -12.26 -1.49 -17.26
N ALA A 22 -12.58 -0.43 -16.51
CA ALA A 22 -13.36 -0.55 -15.27
C ALA A 22 -14.76 -1.11 -15.51
N LEU A 23 -15.43 -0.66 -16.56
CA LEU A 23 -16.75 -1.15 -16.94
C LEU A 23 -16.71 -2.63 -17.36
N THR A 24 -15.72 -3.00 -18.17
CA THR A 24 -15.53 -4.39 -18.62
C THR A 24 -15.26 -5.31 -17.45
N THR A 25 -14.39 -4.92 -16.52
CA THR A 25 -14.12 -5.72 -15.30
C THR A 25 -15.35 -5.84 -14.43
N LEU A 26 -16.14 -4.77 -14.27
CA LEU A 26 -17.40 -4.79 -13.52
C LEU A 26 -18.39 -5.79 -14.14
N VAL A 27 -18.60 -5.72 -15.45
CA VAL A 27 -19.52 -6.62 -16.18
C VAL A 27 -19.07 -8.07 -16.06
N VAL A 28 -17.78 -8.35 -16.26
CA VAL A 28 -17.22 -9.72 -16.12
C VAL A 28 -17.44 -10.25 -14.71
N LEU A 29 -17.13 -9.46 -13.68
CA LEU A 29 -17.33 -9.86 -12.29
C LEU A 29 -18.80 -10.09 -11.96
N PHE A 30 -19.70 -9.22 -12.46
CA PHE A 30 -21.13 -9.36 -12.27
C PHE A 30 -21.66 -10.66 -12.90
N VAL A 31 -21.27 -10.98 -14.13
CA VAL A 31 -21.67 -12.22 -14.83
C VAL A 31 -21.15 -13.46 -14.11
N LEU A 32 -19.90 -13.44 -13.66
CA LEU A 32 -19.30 -14.56 -12.90
C LEU A 32 -20.01 -14.76 -11.54
N ALA A 33 -20.34 -13.67 -10.86
CA ALA A 33 -21.05 -13.72 -9.58
C ALA A 33 -22.50 -14.21 -9.74
N TRP A 34 -23.16 -13.79 -10.82
CA TRP A 34 -24.54 -14.21 -11.11
C TRP A 34 -24.65 -15.71 -11.42
N ARG A 35 -23.72 -16.24 -12.24
CA ARG A 35 -23.80 -17.66 -12.65
C ARG A 35 -23.47 -18.64 -11.52
N ASN A 36 -22.40 -18.43 -10.77
CA ASN A 36 -21.87 -19.43 -9.83
C ASN A 36 -21.41 -18.88 -8.47
N GLY A 37 -21.85 -17.68 -8.09
CA GLY A 37 -21.54 -17.06 -6.81
C GLY A 37 -20.04 -16.74 -6.60
N ARG A 38 -19.26 -17.75 -6.18
CA ARG A 38 -17.85 -17.55 -5.78
C ARG A 38 -16.81 -17.97 -6.83
N THR A 39 -17.18 -18.10 -8.10
CA THR A 39 -16.25 -18.57 -9.15
C THR A 39 -14.97 -17.71 -9.21
N TYR A 40 -15.12 -16.40 -9.19
CA TYR A 40 -13.96 -15.48 -9.19
C TYR A 40 -13.01 -15.74 -8.02
N CYS A 41 -13.55 -15.86 -6.81
CA CYS A 41 -12.75 -16.08 -5.59
C CYS A 41 -12.01 -17.43 -5.60
N ASN A 42 -12.60 -18.45 -6.26
CA ASN A 42 -12.05 -19.81 -6.27
C ASN A 42 -11.07 -20.06 -7.42
N THR A 43 -11.08 -19.23 -8.49
CA THR A 43 -10.30 -19.52 -9.72
C THR A 43 -9.28 -18.45 -10.07
N ILE A 44 -9.60 -17.16 -9.85
CA ILE A 44 -8.78 -16.04 -10.33
C ILE A 44 -8.12 -15.30 -9.17
N CYS A 45 -8.81 -15.20 -8.03
CA CYS A 45 -8.30 -14.45 -6.87
C CYS A 45 -7.04 -15.14 -6.29
N PRO A 46 -5.88 -14.45 -6.21
CA PRO A 46 -4.64 -15.07 -5.71
C PRO A 46 -4.75 -15.53 -4.26
N VAL A 47 -5.54 -14.86 -3.43
CA VAL A 47 -5.80 -15.27 -2.05
C VAL A 47 -6.63 -16.55 -2.02
N GLY A 48 -7.66 -16.64 -2.87
CA GLY A 48 -8.51 -17.83 -2.97
C GLY A 48 -7.75 -19.05 -3.47
N THR A 49 -6.85 -18.90 -4.44
CA THR A 49 -6.01 -19.99 -4.96
C THR A 49 -5.04 -20.51 -3.91
N MET A 50 -4.40 -19.63 -3.14
CA MET A 50 -3.52 -20.04 -2.03
C MET A 50 -4.31 -20.78 -0.94
N LEU A 51 -5.47 -20.25 -0.54
CA LEU A 51 -6.33 -20.92 0.44
C LEU A 51 -6.86 -22.25 -0.07
N SER A 52 -7.19 -22.39 -1.36
CA SER A 52 -7.65 -23.65 -1.94
C SER A 52 -6.57 -24.74 -1.91
N PHE A 53 -5.30 -24.34 -2.08
CA PHE A 53 -4.17 -25.25 -1.92
C PHE A 53 -4.05 -25.75 -0.48
N LEU A 54 -4.12 -24.88 0.51
CA LEU A 54 -4.07 -25.22 1.94
C LEU A 54 -5.29 -26.07 2.36
N ALA A 55 -6.48 -25.78 1.84
CA ALA A 55 -7.71 -26.50 2.16
C ALA A 55 -7.67 -27.98 1.77
N ARG A 56 -6.83 -28.38 0.79
CA ARG A 56 -6.62 -29.79 0.43
C ARG A 56 -5.99 -30.60 1.57
N PHE A 57 -5.26 -29.96 2.47
CA PHE A 57 -4.59 -30.60 3.61
C PHE A 57 -5.39 -30.48 4.91
N SER A 58 -6.63 -29.99 4.84
CA SER A 58 -7.49 -29.86 6.02
C SER A 58 -7.79 -31.22 6.67
N TRP A 59 -7.64 -31.27 7.98
CA TRP A 59 -7.95 -32.46 8.79
C TRP A 59 -9.46 -32.64 9.03
N PHE A 60 -10.19 -31.54 9.08
CA PHE A 60 -11.64 -31.55 9.23
C PHE A 60 -12.30 -31.29 7.89
N ARG A 61 -13.22 -32.19 7.49
CA ARG A 61 -13.85 -32.16 6.17
C ARG A 61 -15.34 -32.43 6.25
N VAL A 62 -16.07 -31.90 5.29
CA VAL A 62 -17.47 -32.24 5.08
C VAL A 62 -17.56 -33.57 4.38
N HIS A 63 -18.18 -34.54 5.02
CA HIS A 63 -18.37 -35.91 4.49
C HIS A 63 -19.83 -36.16 4.19
N ILE A 64 -20.12 -36.89 3.09
CA ILE A 64 -21.45 -37.30 2.70
C ILE A 64 -21.55 -38.83 2.92
N ASP A 65 -22.43 -39.23 3.82
CA ASP A 65 -22.74 -40.66 4.07
C ASP A 65 -23.62 -41.18 2.94
N THR A 66 -23.07 -42.03 2.10
CA THR A 66 -23.75 -42.61 0.95
C THR A 66 -24.97 -43.47 1.35
N ASN A 67 -24.94 -44.12 2.54
CA ASN A 67 -26.02 -44.95 3.02
C ASN A 67 -27.26 -44.13 3.45
N LYS A 68 -27.09 -42.93 3.87
CA LYS A 68 -28.17 -42.01 4.29
C LYS A 68 -28.62 -41.06 3.20
N CYS A 69 -27.79 -40.87 2.17
CA CYS A 69 -28.06 -39.95 1.09
C CYS A 69 -29.05 -40.54 0.08
N ASN A 70 -30.08 -39.78 -0.27
CA ASN A 70 -31.07 -40.18 -1.29
C ASN A 70 -30.93 -39.44 -2.62
N GLY A 71 -29.84 -38.72 -2.86
CA GLY A 71 -29.59 -38.00 -4.11
C GLY A 71 -30.53 -36.83 -4.39
N CYS A 72 -31.06 -36.12 -3.37
CA CYS A 72 -32.05 -35.08 -3.57
C CYS A 72 -31.50 -33.73 -4.08
N HIS A 73 -30.19 -33.60 -4.29
CA HIS A 73 -29.49 -32.44 -4.81
C HIS A 73 -29.69 -31.09 -4.02
N LEU A 74 -30.30 -31.12 -2.82
CA LEU A 74 -30.52 -29.93 -2.02
C LEU A 74 -29.20 -29.30 -1.54
N CYS A 75 -28.23 -30.13 -1.16
CA CYS A 75 -26.90 -29.68 -0.74
C CYS A 75 -26.11 -29.00 -1.88
N GLU A 76 -26.21 -29.52 -3.09
CA GLU A 76 -25.58 -28.97 -4.28
C GLU A 76 -26.15 -27.60 -4.64
N ARG A 77 -27.49 -27.48 -4.69
CA ARG A 77 -28.19 -26.22 -4.98
C ARG A 77 -27.96 -25.15 -3.93
N SER A 78 -27.76 -25.52 -2.66
CA SER A 78 -27.48 -24.59 -1.58
C SER A 78 -26.00 -24.21 -1.45
N CYS A 79 -25.12 -24.90 -2.17
CA CYS A 79 -23.68 -24.68 -2.10
C CYS A 79 -23.25 -23.43 -2.87
N LYS A 80 -22.91 -22.35 -2.15
CA LYS A 80 -22.44 -21.10 -2.76
C LYS A 80 -21.08 -21.21 -3.47
N ALA A 81 -20.31 -22.26 -3.15
CA ALA A 81 -19.01 -22.51 -3.76
C ALA A 81 -19.06 -23.52 -4.92
N ALA A 82 -20.26 -24.10 -5.20
CA ALA A 82 -20.48 -25.12 -6.21
C ALA A 82 -19.41 -26.26 -6.13
N CYS A 83 -19.14 -26.75 -4.93
CA CYS A 83 -18.11 -27.73 -4.64
C CYS A 83 -18.67 -29.12 -4.31
N ILE A 84 -19.97 -29.32 -4.36
CA ILE A 84 -20.64 -30.59 -4.03
C ILE A 84 -21.20 -31.20 -5.31
N ASP A 85 -20.84 -32.43 -5.56
CA ASP A 85 -21.46 -33.28 -6.56
C ASP A 85 -22.35 -34.30 -5.82
N ALA A 86 -23.65 -34.11 -5.90
CA ALA A 86 -24.60 -34.95 -5.19
C ALA A 86 -24.81 -36.29 -5.88
N ALA A 87 -24.55 -36.41 -7.19
CA ALA A 87 -24.69 -37.65 -7.94
C ALA A 87 -23.55 -38.65 -7.59
N ASN A 88 -22.32 -38.13 -7.46
CA ASN A 88 -21.16 -38.93 -7.11
C ASN A 88 -20.83 -38.93 -5.61
N HIS A 89 -21.63 -38.26 -4.80
CA HIS A 89 -21.41 -38.09 -3.34
C HIS A 89 -20.04 -37.51 -2.99
N THR A 90 -19.48 -36.67 -3.85
CA THR A 90 -18.13 -36.12 -3.68
C THR A 90 -18.17 -34.60 -3.35
N VAL A 91 -17.16 -34.17 -2.61
CA VAL A 91 -16.96 -32.76 -2.25
C VAL A 91 -15.57 -32.30 -2.69
N ASP A 92 -15.51 -31.29 -3.52
CA ASP A 92 -14.23 -30.64 -3.88
C ASP A 92 -13.74 -29.75 -2.74
N TYR A 93 -12.83 -30.27 -1.93
CA TYR A 93 -12.29 -29.55 -0.77
C TYR A 93 -11.45 -28.34 -1.15
N SER A 94 -10.95 -28.26 -2.38
CA SER A 94 -10.21 -27.08 -2.84
C SER A 94 -11.10 -25.81 -2.94
N ARG A 95 -12.41 -26.01 -3.09
CA ARG A 95 -13.41 -24.94 -3.21
C ARG A 95 -14.27 -24.77 -1.97
N CYS A 96 -14.31 -25.78 -1.11
CA CYS A 96 -15.14 -25.79 0.08
C CYS A 96 -14.64 -24.77 1.11
N VAL A 97 -15.50 -23.86 1.53
CA VAL A 97 -15.22 -22.86 2.57
C VAL A 97 -15.84 -23.23 3.92
N THR A 98 -16.26 -24.48 4.10
CA THR A 98 -16.85 -25.01 5.36
C THR A 98 -17.96 -24.15 5.95
N CYS A 99 -18.80 -23.55 5.10
CA CYS A 99 -19.86 -22.62 5.54
C CYS A 99 -21.06 -23.29 6.24
N GLY A 100 -21.15 -24.63 6.29
CA GLY A 100 -22.19 -25.39 6.96
C GLY A 100 -23.55 -25.45 6.24
N ASN A 101 -23.83 -24.64 5.22
CA ASN A 101 -25.15 -24.58 4.56
C ASN A 101 -25.64 -25.92 4.03
N CYS A 102 -24.76 -26.79 3.59
CA CYS A 102 -25.11 -28.15 3.11
C CYS A 102 -25.57 -29.04 4.25
N ILE A 103 -25.01 -28.88 5.45
CA ILE A 103 -25.39 -29.65 6.66
C ILE A 103 -26.79 -29.25 7.10
N ASP A 104 -27.05 -27.93 7.21
CA ASP A 104 -28.34 -27.40 7.66
C ASP A 104 -29.49 -27.76 6.69
N LYS A 105 -29.22 -27.84 5.39
CA LYS A 105 -30.21 -28.16 4.37
C LYS A 105 -30.44 -29.65 4.17
N CYS A 106 -29.59 -30.49 4.73
CA CYS A 106 -29.72 -31.96 4.60
C CYS A 106 -30.78 -32.51 5.55
N ARG A 107 -32.01 -32.73 5.06
CA ARG A 107 -33.12 -33.30 5.85
C ARG A 107 -32.85 -34.69 6.37
N ARG A 108 -31.94 -35.45 5.76
CA ARG A 108 -31.57 -36.81 6.13
C ARG A 108 -30.35 -36.91 7.05
N HIS A 109 -29.78 -35.76 7.44
CA HIS A 109 -28.54 -35.71 8.22
C HIS A 109 -27.42 -36.60 7.66
N ALA A 110 -27.38 -36.71 6.33
CA ALA A 110 -26.37 -37.50 5.63
C ALA A 110 -25.03 -36.78 5.48
N ILE A 111 -24.97 -35.48 5.84
CA ILE A 111 -23.77 -34.64 5.74
C ILE A 111 -23.28 -34.31 7.13
N SER A 112 -22.02 -34.63 7.40
CA SER A 112 -21.36 -34.36 8.68
C SER A 112 -20.03 -33.66 8.48
N TYR A 113 -19.58 -32.94 9.49
CA TYR A 113 -18.26 -32.31 9.55
C TYR A 113 -17.42 -33.09 10.54
N THR A 114 -16.51 -33.91 10.02
CA THR A 114 -15.76 -34.87 10.82
C THR A 114 -14.27 -34.82 10.52
N HIS A 115 -13.48 -35.31 11.48
CA HIS A 115 -12.05 -35.50 11.31
C HIS A 115 -11.84 -36.74 10.42
N MET A 116 -11.22 -36.56 9.26
CA MET A 116 -10.77 -37.65 8.43
C MET A 116 -9.26 -37.76 8.42
N PRO A 117 -8.68 -38.96 8.58
CA PRO A 117 -7.25 -39.17 8.36
C PRO A 117 -6.91 -38.84 6.89
N LEU A 118 -5.72 -38.28 6.67
CA LEU A 118 -5.22 -37.79 5.38
C LEU A 118 -5.17 -38.82 4.24
N ARG A 119 -5.51 -40.07 4.51
CA ARG A 119 -5.35 -41.19 3.58
C ARG A 119 -6.53 -42.19 3.64
N GLU A 120 -7.57 -41.92 2.88
CA GLU A 120 -8.37 -43.00 2.34
C GLU A 120 -8.14 -43.08 0.82
N PRO A 121 -7.80 -44.28 0.28
CA PRO A 121 -7.75 -44.46 -1.14
C PRO A 121 -9.16 -44.30 -1.72
N ALA A 122 -9.28 -43.57 -2.80
CA ALA A 122 -10.49 -43.47 -3.57
C ALA A 122 -10.96 -44.91 -3.89
N ALA A 123 -12.17 -45.26 -3.47
CA ALA A 123 -12.82 -46.49 -3.92
C ALA A 123 -12.92 -46.44 -5.45
N ASP A 124 -12.49 -47.50 -6.07
CA ASP A 124 -12.50 -47.71 -7.50
C ASP A 124 -13.88 -47.39 -8.08
N THR A 125 -13.99 -46.32 -8.82
CA THR A 125 -15.09 -46.10 -9.75
C THR A 125 -14.59 -46.36 -11.16
N PRO A 126 -15.38 -47.03 -12.02
CA PRO A 126 -14.99 -47.38 -13.38
C PRO A 126 -14.65 -46.10 -14.18
N LYS A 127 -13.52 -46.14 -14.84
CA LYS A 127 -13.09 -45.12 -15.79
C LYS A 127 -14.06 -45.11 -16.97
N GLU A 128 -15.00 -44.21 -16.98
CA GLU A 128 -15.62 -43.79 -18.22
C GLU A 128 -14.76 -42.66 -18.82
N SER A 129 -14.41 -42.87 -20.06
CA SER A 129 -13.44 -42.11 -20.84
C SER A 129 -13.80 -40.64 -20.96
N ALA A 130 -13.25 -39.85 -20.08
CA ALA A 130 -13.14 -38.39 -20.32
C ALA A 130 -11.83 -38.16 -21.05
N GLU A 131 -11.90 -37.63 -22.27
CA GLU A 131 -10.75 -37.16 -23.04
C GLU A 131 -9.84 -36.28 -22.19
N PRO A 132 -8.51 -36.40 -22.33
CA PRO A 132 -7.58 -35.59 -21.56
C PRO A 132 -7.78 -34.12 -21.93
N VAL A 133 -8.38 -33.34 -21.04
CA VAL A 133 -8.41 -31.89 -21.16
C VAL A 133 -6.97 -31.40 -21.18
N ASP A 134 -6.56 -30.90 -22.32
CA ASP A 134 -5.22 -30.40 -22.62
C ASP A 134 -4.79 -29.32 -21.63
N THR A 135 -4.19 -29.75 -20.51
CA THR A 135 -3.69 -28.90 -19.43
C THR A 135 -2.55 -28.00 -19.90
N SER A 136 -1.89 -28.35 -21.00
CA SER A 136 -0.80 -27.61 -21.60
C SER A 136 -1.25 -26.25 -22.13
N ARG A 137 -2.41 -26.17 -22.79
CA ARG A 137 -2.96 -24.91 -23.33
C ARG A 137 -3.43 -23.95 -22.24
N ARG A 138 -4.00 -24.47 -21.15
CA ARG A 138 -4.40 -23.64 -19.99
C ARG A 138 -3.18 -23.05 -19.26
N SER A 139 -2.15 -23.85 -19.03
CA SER A 139 -0.91 -23.39 -18.41
C SER A 139 -0.20 -22.34 -19.26
N PHE A 140 -0.22 -22.49 -20.58
CA PHE A 140 0.36 -21.54 -21.51
C PHE A 140 -0.40 -20.20 -21.50
N LEU A 141 -1.73 -20.23 -21.54
CA LEU A 141 -2.56 -19.00 -21.50
C LEU A 141 -2.43 -18.23 -20.18
N VAL A 142 -2.38 -18.96 -19.06
CA VAL A 142 -2.16 -18.33 -17.74
C VAL A 142 -0.74 -17.79 -17.63
N GLY A 143 0.26 -18.53 -18.10
CA GLY A 143 1.65 -18.07 -18.14
C GLY A 143 1.83 -16.83 -19.05
N ALA A 144 1.21 -16.82 -20.22
CA ALA A 144 1.22 -15.69 -21.14
C ALA A 144 0.52 -14.45 -20.54
N ALA A 145 -0.63 -14.63 -19.86
CA ALA A 145 -1.34 -13.54 -19.21
C ALA A 145 -0.53 -12.94 -18.03
N ILE A 146 0.17 -13.77 -17.25
CA ILE A 146 1.06 -13.30 -16.19
C ILE A 146 2.29 -12.58 -16.78
N ALA A 147 2.88 -13.12 -17.83
CA ALA A 147 4.05 -12.50 -18.47
C ALA A 147 3.70 -11.15 -19.14
N THR A 148 2.54 -11.04 -19.79
CA THR A 148 2.09 -9.76 -20.39
C THR A 148 1.72 -8.73 -19.32
N SER A 149 1.11 -9.13 -18.21
CA SER A 149 0.83 -8.21 -17.10
C SER A 149 2.11 -7.75 -16.39
N ALA A 150 3.08 -8.65 -16.20
CA ALA A 150 4.39 -8.30 -15.65
C ALA A 150 5.18 -7.36 -16.57
N ALA A 151 5.14 -7.59 -17.89
CA ALA A 151 5.77 -6.71 -18.88
C ALA A 151 5.10 -5.32 -18.94
N ALA A 152 3.77 -5.26 -18.78
CA ALA A 152 3.04 -3.98 -18.72
C ALA A 152 3.33 -3.19 -17.45
N LEU A 153 3.55 -3.87 -16.31
CA LEU A 153 3.97 -3.25 -15.04
C LEU A 153 5.42 -2.81 -15.06
N ALA A 154 6.29 -3.50 -15.83
CA ALA A 154 7.70 -3.17 -15.98
C ALA A 154 7.98 -1.99 -16.92
N GLN A 155 6.99 -1.52 -17.67
CA GLN A 155 7.11 -0.28 -18.44
C GLN A 155 7.02 0.92 -17.48
N GLU A 156 8.11 1.20 -16.76
CA GLU A 156 8.28 2.53 -16.17
C GLU A 156 8.20 3.57 -17.30
N LYS A 157 7.12 4.36 -17.27
CA LYS A 157 7.00 5.52 -18.16
C LYS A 157 8.14 6.46 -17.81
N LYS A 158 9.22 6.44 -18.59
CA LYS A 158 10.27 7.45 -18.49
C LYS A 158 9.62 8.81 -18.68
N LYS A 159 9.55 9.57 -17.61
CA LYS A 159 9.13 10.97 -17.68
C LYS A 159 10.22 11.72 -18.41
N ILE A 160 9.95 12.12 -19.63
CA ILE A 160 10.87 12.93 -20.45
C ILE A 160 10.37 14.37 -20.35
N ASP A 161 11.23 15.28 -19.91
CA ASP A 161 11.00 16.71 -20.00
C ASP A 161 11.02 17.12 -21.49
N GLY A 162 10.06 17.89 -21.95
CA GLY A 162 9.84 18.30 -23.36
C GLY A 162 11.05 18.49 -24.29
N GLY A 163 12.26 18.26 -23.81
CA GLY A 163 13.52 18.13 -24.52
C GLY A 163 13.96 16.68 -24.61
N LEU A 164 15.15 16.32 -24.18
CA LEU A 164 15.75 14.98 -24.32
C LEU A 164 16.20 14.40 -22.98
N ALA A 165 15.98 15.11 -21.86
CA ALA A 165 16.44 14.69 -20.55
C ALA A 165 15.42 13.77 -19.85
N VAL A 166 15.90 12.65 -19.29
CA VAL A 166 15.08 11.76 -18.45
C VAL A 166 14.97 12.36 -17.06
N ILE A 167 13.74 12.73 -16.65
CA ILE A 167 13.48 13.22 -15.30
C ILE A 167 13.59 12.05 -14.32
N LYS A 168 14.59 12.09 -13.46
CA LYS A 168 14.73 11.13 -12.34
C LYS A 168 13.82 11.58 -11.19
N ASP A 169 13.01 10.64 -10.70
CA ASP A 169 12.22 10.90 -9.49
C ASP A 169 13.15 11.06 -8.27
N LYS A 170 12.71 11.87 -7.30
CA LYS A 170 13.44 12.09 -6.06
C LYS A 170 13.34 10.83 -5.19
N VAL A 171 14.46 10.41 -4.65
CA VAL A 171 14.57 9.27 -3.73
C VAL A 171 14.76 9.79 -2.31
N ALA A 172 13.98 9.25 -1.37
CA ALA A 172 14.14 9.58 0.04
C ALA A 172 15.52 9.15 0.56
N PRO A 173 16.24 10.01 1.28
CA PRO A 173 17.48 9.60 1.91
C PRO A 173 17.21 8.56 3.01
N LYS A 174 18.19 7.67 3.23
CA LYS A 174 18.15 6.79 4.40
C LYS A 174 18.48 7.63 5.64
N ARG A 175 17.51 7.74 6.55
CA ARG A 175 17.65 8.45 7.82
C ARG A 175 18.03 7.50 8.94
N LEU A 176 18.89 7.94 9.84
CA LEU A 176 19.22 7.18 11.05
C LEU A 176 18.06 7.22 12.04
N THR A 177 17.46 8.42 12.19
CA THR A 177 16.31 8.63 13.05
C THR A 177 15.10 9.03 12.20
N PRO A 178 13.96 8.31 12.33
CA PRO A 178 12.75 8.66 11.61
C PRO A 178 12.23 10.02 12.09
N ILE A 179 11.76 10.84 11.15
CA ILE A 179 11.17 12.13 11.48
C ILE A 179 9.70 11.88 11.86
N THR A 180 9.32 12.27 13.05
CA THR A 180 7.95 12.17 13.56
C THR A 180 7.24 13.53 13.50
N PRO A 181 5.88 13.55 13.41
CA PRO A 181 5.12 14.78 13.30
C PRO A 181 5.33 15.72 14.48
N PRO A 182 5.26 17.04 14.31
CA PRO A 182 5.29 17.98 15.42
C PRO A 182 4.12 17.71 16.37
N GLY A 183 4.36 17.81 17.68
CA GLY A 183 3.43 17.39 18.73
C GLY A 183 3.61 15.95 19.21
N SER A 184 4.41 15.13 18.53
CA SER A 184 4.67 13.73 18.94
C SER A 184 5.73 13.58 20.04
N LEU A 185 6.41 14.65 20.42
CA LEU A 185 7.47 14.75 21.44
C LEU A 185 8.74 13.94 21.12
N SER A 186 8.63 12.72 20.66
CA SER A 186 9.77 11.85 20.33
C SER A 186 9.33 10.66 19.46
N ALA A 187 10.28 10.06 18.75
CA ALA A 187 10.05 8.82 18.02
C ALA A 187 9.60 7.66 18.96
N LYS A 188 10.19 7.59 20.15
CA LYS A 188 9.81 6.61 21.18
C LYS A 188 8.37 6.79 21.68
N ASN A 189 7.90 8.05 21.78
CA ASN A 189 6.52 8.32 22.19
C ASN A 189 5.53 7.85 21.12
N VAL A 190 5.82 8.09 19.84
CA VAL A 190 5.01 7.56 18.73
C VAL A 190 4.98 6.03 18.78
N ALA A 191 6.14 5.38 18.90
CA ALA A 191 6.22 3.93 18.95
C ALA A 191 5.37 3.32 20.09
N LYS A 192 5.27 4.01 21.22
CA LYS A 192 4.51 3.55 22.39
C LYS A 192 2.99 3.76 22.30
N HIS A 193 2.56 4.89 21.75
CA HIS A 193 1.16 5.33 21.86
C HIS A 193 0.40 5.28 20.52
N CYS A 194 1.11 5.18 19.39
CA CYS A 194 0.47 5.19 18.08
C CYS A 194 -0.20 3.84 17.77
N THR A 195 -1.48 3.88 17.47
CA THR A 195 -2.30 2.71 17.07
C THR A 195 -2.26 2.44 15.58
N ALA A 196 -1.43 3.15 14.81
CA ALA A 196 -1.30 3.03 13.35
C ALA A 196 -2.63 3.19 12.56
N CYS A 197 -3.57 4.00 13.06
CA CYS A 197 -4.91 4.19 12.48
C CYS A 197 -4.92 5.01 11.16
N GLN A 198 -3.80 5.58 10.74
CA GLN A 198 -3.59 6.34 9.50
C GLN A 198 -4.39 7.66 9.37
N LEU A 199 -5.13 8.10 10.38
CA LEU A 199 -5.91 9.34 10.32
C LEU A 199 -5.03 10.57 10.07
N CYS A 200 -3.87 10.65 10.71
CA CYS A 200 -2.92 11.75 10.50
C CYS A 200 -2.31 11.74 9.08
N VAL A 201 -2.13 10.56 8.49
CA VAL A 201 -1.63 10.40 7.11
C VAL A 201 -2.68 10.91 6.13
N SER A 202 -3.92 10.48 6.26
CA SER A 202 -5.03 10.90 5.38
C SER A 202 -5.40 12.38 5.53
N ALA A 203 -5.23 12.95 6.74
CA ALA A 203 -5.51 14.35 7.01
C ALA A 203 -4.38 15.30 6.55
N CYS A 204 -3.21 14.78 6.14
CA CYS A 204 -2.07 15.62 5.76
C CYS A 204 -2.26 16.25 4.37
N PRO A 205 -2.48 17.58 4.26
CA PRO A 205 -2.76 18.22 2.97
C PRO A 205 -1.54 18.33 2.05
N ASN A 206 -0.34 18.10 2.61
CA ASN A 206 0.92 18.26 1.89
C ASN A 206 1.59 16.91 1.55
N ASP A 207 0.91 15.77 1.75
CA ASP A 207 1.40 14.41 1.48
C ASP A 207 2.78 14.10 2.11
N VAL A 208 3.05 14.68 3.28
CA VAL A 208 4.34 14.54 3.98
C VAL A 208 4.35 13.29 4.86
N LEU A 209 3.21 12.93 5.46
CA LEU A 209 3.09 11.79 6.35
C LEU A 209 2.88 10.50 5.54
N ARG A 210 3.64 9.48 5.89
CA ARG A 210 3.57 8.16 5.27
C ARG A 210 3.59 7.07 6.31
N PRO A 211 2.99 5.90 6.01
CA PRO A 211 3.14 4.73 6.86
C PRO A 211 4.60 4.24 6.82
N SER A 212 5.15 3.95 7.98
CA SER A 212 6.47 3.32 8.12
C SER A 212 6.46 1.92 7.53
N GLN A 213 7.56 1.56 6.87
CA GLN A 213 7.82 0.22 6.33
C GLN A 213 8.74 -0.60 7.25
N ASP A 214 9.24 -0.01 8.32
CA ASP A 214 10.06 -0.70 9.31
C ASP A 214 9.19 -1.67 10.11
N VAL A 215 9.68 -2.89 10.31
CA VAL A 215 8.97 -3.97 11.02
C VAL A 215 8.58 -3.57 12.45
N LEU A 216 9.45 -2.84 13.15
CA LEU A 216 9.19 -2.42 14.54
C LEU A 216 8.18 -1.28 14.67
N THR A 217 8.04 -0.46 13.64
CA THR A 217 7.15 0.70 13.62
C THR A 217 6.16 0.64 12.46
N LEU A 218 5.83 -0.59 12.03
CA LEU A 218 5.01 -0.83 10.86
C LEU A 218 3.70 -0.03 10.89
N MET A 219 3.43 0.65 9.78
CA MET A 219 2.24 1.50 9.59
C MET A 219 2.16 2.75 10.49
N GLN A 220 3.12 3.00 11.38
CA GLN A 220 3.17 4.25 12.14
C GLN A 220 3.57 5.43 11.25
N PRO A 221 3.11 6.66 11.54
CA PRO A 221 3.37 7.80 10.68
C PRO A 221 4.83 8.25 10.77
N VAL A 222 5.49 8.33 9.62
CA VAL A 222 6.81 8.94 9.46
C VAL A 222 6.73 10.06 8.43
N MET A 223 7.59 11.06 8.54
CA MET A 223 7.64 12.17 7.59
C MET A 223 8.63 11.88 6.47
N SER A 224 8.20 12.11 5.22
CA SER A 224 9.02 12.05 4.02
C SER A 224 8.78 13.29 3.15
N TYR A 225 9.85 13.88 2.63
CA TYR A 225 9.78 15.15 1.91
C TYR A 225 9.92 15.02 0.39
N GLU A 226 9.69 13.85 -0.15
CA GLU A 226 9.74 13.63 -1.59
C GLU A 226 8.65 14.37 -2.35
N ARG A 227 7.42 14.40 -1.82
CA ARG A 227 6.24 14.93 -2.49
C ARG A 227 5.82 16.30 -1.97
N GLY A 228 6.24 16.67 -0.78
CA GLY A 228 5.86 17.92 -0.13
C GLY A 228 6.73 18.20 1.08
N TYR A 229 6.43 19.28 1.79
CA TYR A 229 7.08 19.67 3.03
C TYR A 229 6.06 20.11 4.07
N CYS A 230 6.43 20.06 5.34
CA CYS A 230 5.54 20.40 6.44
C CYS A 230 5.46 21.93 6.60
N ARG A 231 4.29 22.50 6.32
CA ARG A 231 4.08 23.94 6.46
C ARG A 231 3.96 24.33 7.92
N PRO A 232 4.61 25.42 8.39
CA PRO A 232 4.58 25.85 9.79
C PRO A 232 3.17 26.10 10.32
N GLU A 233 2.28 26.65 9.52
CA GLU A 233 0.91 27.02 9.88
C GLU A 233 -0.09 25.84 9.95
N CYS A 234 0.30 24.63 9.53
CA CYS A 234 -0.59 23.48 9.46
C CYS A 234 -0.51 22.60 10.72
N THR A 235 -1.60 22.40 11.45
CA THR A 235 -1.70 21.60 12.68
C THR A 235 -2.55 20.34 12.53
N ARG A 236 -3.04 20.03 11.34
CA ARG A 236 -4.03 18.97 11.04
C ARG A 236 -3.72 17.58 11.62
N CYS A 237 -2.47 17.14 11.57
CA CYS A 237 -2.10 15.82 12.09
C CYS A 237 -2.29 15.69 13.60
N SER A 238 -2.11 16.79 14.37
CA SER A 238 -2.29 16.81 15.81
C SER A 238 -3.76 16.90 16.22
N GLU A 239 -4.62 17.49 15.39
CA GLU A 239 -6.05 17.64 15.64
C GLU A 239 -6.81 16.30 15.51
N VAL A 240 -6.36 15.41 14.65
CA VAL A 240 -7.06 14.16 14.31
C VAL A 240 -6.53 12.91 15.03
N CYS A 241 -5.52 13.04 15.89
CA CYS A 241 -4.91 11.89 16.55
C CYS A 241 -5.74 11.42 17.78
N PRO A 242 -6.47 10.28 17.70
CA PRO A 242 -7.31 9.83 18.81
C PRO A 242 -6.52 9.20 19.95
N ALA A 243 -5.32 8.69 19.65
CA ALA A 243 -4.47 7.99 20.61
C ALA A 243 -3.56 8.93 21.43
N GLY A 244 -3.58 10.23 21.15
CA GLY A 244 -2.70 11.20 21.82
C GLY A 244 -1.20 11.01 21.54
N ALA A 245 -0.84 10.14 20.58
CA ALA A 245 0.54 9.96 20.13
C ALA A 245 1.11 11.23 19.48
N ILE A 246 0.25 12.03 18.87
CA ILE A 246 0.53 13.40 18.42
C ILE A 246 -0.38 14.30 19.24
N ARG A 247 0.19 15.07 20.14
CA ARG A 247 -0.57 16.00 20.99
C ARG A 247 -1.02 17.22 20.19
N PRO A 248 -2.19 17.80 20.48
CA PRO A 248 -2.59 19.08 19.91
C PRO A 248 -1.50 20.12 20.15
N ILE A 249 -1.13 20.84 19.09
CA ILE A 249 -0.09 21.85 19.10
C ILE A 249 -0.60 23.13 18.45
N THR A 250 -0.26 24.30 19.00
CA THR A 250 -0.57 25.58 18.37
C THR A 250 0.36 25.86 17.19
N ARG A 251 0.05 26.86 16.39
CA ARG A 251 0.92 27.27 15.26
C ARG A 251 2.22 27.88 15.77
N GLU A 252 2.15 28.64 16.86
CA GLU A 252 3.28 29.22 17.53
C GLU A 252 4.23 28.18 18.06
N ASP A 253 3.71 27.21 18.84
CA ASP A 253 4.49 26.11 19.39
C ASP A 253 5.11 25.24 18.29
N LYS A 254 4.36 25.01 17.21
CA LYS A 254 4.88 24.25 16.07
C LYS A 254 6.05 24.96 15.40
N SER A 255 5.98 26.27 15.25
CA SER A 255 7.06 27.08 14.66
C SER A 255 8.30 27.12 15.52
N ALA A 256 8.16 26.90 16.83
CA ALA A 256 9.23 26.78 17.79
C ALA A 256 9.69 25.32 18.03
N THR A 257 8.98 24.33 17.49
CA THR A 257 9.31 22.91 17.71
C THR A 257 10.29 22.40 16.66
N GLN A 258 11.45 21.98 17.09
CA GLN A 258 12.46 21.33 16.27
C GLN A 258 12.22 19.81 16.22
N ILE A 259 11.71 19.30 15.09
CA ILE A 259 11.48 17.88 14.87
C ILE A 259 12.68 17.16 14.23
N GLY A 260 13.60 17.92 13.68
CA GLY A 260 14.80 17.46 13.00
C GLY A 260 15.67 18.63 12.58
N HIS A 261 16.79 18.33 11.95
CA HIS A 261 17.71 19.35 11.45
C HIS A 261 18.16 19.04 10.02
N ALA A 262 18.46 20.07 9.25
CA ALA A 262 18.92 19.91 7.89
C ALA A 262 20.41 19.55 7.86
N VAL A 263 20.76 18.60 6.99
CA VAL A 263 22.12 18.12 6.74
C VAL A 263 22.47 18.41 5.28
N TRP A 264 23.56 19.10 5.04
CA TRP A 264 24.03 19.44 3.71
C TRP A 264 25.01 18.40 3.17
N VAL A 265 24.73 17.89 1.98
CA VAL A 265 25.58 16.91 1.25
C VAL A 265 26.29 17.64 0.10
N ARG A 266 27.52 18.04 0.31
CA ARG A 266 28.32 18.81 -0.65
C ARG A 266 28.37 18.17 -2.05
N LYS A 267 28.51 16.85 -2.11
CA LYS A 267 28.68 16.08 -3.37
C LYS A 267 27.50 16.22 -4.35
N ASN A 268 26.30 16.57 -3.87
CA ASN A 268 25.10 16.65 -4.68
C ASN A 268 24.67 18.11 -4.93
N CYS A 269 25.42 19.09 -4.41
CA CYS A 269 25.01 20.49 -4.44
C CYS A 269 25.28 21.13 -5.81
N VAL A 270 24.25 21.62 -6.48
CA VAL A 270 24.30 22.17 -7.85
C VAL A 270 25.41 23.22 -8.05
N PRO A 271 25.65 24.21 -7.16
CA PRO A 271 26.80 25.10 -7.27
C PRO A 271 28.16 24.40 -7.34
N LEU A 272 28.29 23.21 -6.74
CA LEU A 272 29.54 22.46 -6.70
C LEU A 272 29.62 21.39 -7.81
N THR A 273 28.48 20.86 -8.27
CA THR A 273 28.45 19.80 -9.31
C THR A 273 28.37 20.40 -10.71
N ASP A 274 27.51 21.38 -10.89
CA ASP A 274 27.13 21.90 -12.20
C ASP A 274 27.68 23.32 -12.44
N GLY A 275 28.27 23.95 -11.40
CA GLY A 275 28.81 25.30 -11.50
C GLY A 275 27.77 26.38 -11.78
N VAL A 276 26.52 26.15 -11.34
CA VAL A 276 25.38 27.07 -11.57
C VAL A 276 24.91 27.64 -10.25
N GLU A 277 24.57 28.92 -10.24
CA GLU A 277 24.00 29.57 -9.08
C GLU A 277 22.70 28.91 -8.64
N CYS A 278 22.59 28.57 -7.35
CA CYS A 278 21.39 28.03 -6.73
C CYS A 278 21.14 28.77 -5.42
N GLY A 279 20.09 28.53 -4.74
CA GLY A 279 19.75 29.21 -3.48
C GLY A 279 18.37 28.81 -3.00
N ASN A 280 17.80 27.78 -3.64
CA ASN A 280 16.45 27.32 -3.37
C ASN A 280 16.23 26.95 -1.90
N CYS A 281 17.18 26.27 -1.28
CA CYS A 281 17.07 25.85 0.11
C CYS A 281 16.99 27.06 1.09
N ALA A 282 17.77 28.10 0.84
CA ALA A 282 17.76 29.30 1.68
C ALA A 282 16.50 30.16 1.45
N ARG A 283 16.11 30.37 0.18
CA ARG A 283 14.91 31.16 -0.18
C ARG A 283 13.61 30.62 0.40
N HIS A 284 13.51 29.31 0.57
CA HIS A 284 12.29 28.65 1.04
C HIS A 284 12.40 28.17 2.50
N CYS A 285 13.42 28.57 3.23
CA CYS A 285 13.56 28.20 4.63
C CYS A 285 12.68 29.12 5.51
N PRO A 286 11.58 28.59 6.11
CA PRO A 286 10.65 29.45 6.87
C PRO A 286 11.23 29.95 8.19
N SER A 287 12.22 29.25 8.77
CA SER A 287 12.90 29.65 10.01
C SER A 287 14.16 30.51 9.75
N GLY A 288 14.52 30.75 8.49
CA GLY A 288 15.77 31.43 8.15
C GLY A 288 17.03 30.74 8.64
N ALA A 289 16.96 29.45 8.84
CA ALA A 289 18.09 28.62 9.32
C ALA A 289 19.17 28.37 8.26
N ILE A 290 18.91 28.69 6.99
CA ILE A 290 19.84 28.45 5.89
C ILE A 290 20.24 29.81 5.29
N THR A 291 21.53 30.09 5.29
CA THR A 291 22.14 31.25 4.66
C THR A 291 23.07 30.83 3.54
N MET A 292 23.20 31.68 2.52
CA MET A 292 24.15 31.44 1.43
C MET A 292 25.49 32.09 1.75
N VAL A 293 26.57 31.32 1.70
CA VAL A 293 27.95 31.78 2.00
C VAL A 293 28.88 31.45 0.86
N HIS A 294 29.85 32.29 0.62
CA HIS A 294 30.95 31.99 -0.31
C HIS A 294 32.03 31.20 0.42
N ILE A 295 32.49 30.13 -0.23
CA ILE A 295 33.61 29.30 0.24
C ILE A 295 34.75 29.37 -0.77
N ASP A 296 35.98 29.24 -0.30
CA ASP A 296 37.13 29.21 -1.17
C ASP A 296 37.06 28.08 -2.16
N GLY A 297 37.37 28.33 -3.42
CA GLY A 297 37.35 27.35 -4.51
C GLY A 297 35.99 27.12 -5.15
N CYS A 298 34.92 27.88 -4.79
CA CYS A 298 33.63 27.84 -5.44
C CYS A 298 33.25 29.21 -5.98
N ALA A 299 32.87 29.29 -7.27
CA ALA A 299 32.44 30.50 -7.92
C ALA A 299 31.08 31.02 -7.38
N HIS A 300 30.27 30.17 -6.85
CA HIS A 300 28.91 30.47 -6.40
C HIS A 300 28.75 30.22 -4.90
N ALA A 301 27.83 30.94 -4.29
CA ALA A 301 27.49 30.76 -2.87
C ALA A 301 26.85 29.41 -2.61
N VAL A 302 27.17 28.80 -1.48
CA VAL A 302 26.68 27.50 -1.02
C VAL A 302 25.88 27.64 0.29
N PRO A 303 24.98 26.69 0.62
CA PRO A 303 24.20 26.78 1.83
C PRO A 303 25.04 26.51 3.08
N SER A 304 24.91 27.36 4.07
CA SER A 304 25.34 27.15 5.45
C SER A 304 24.09 26.96 6.32
N VAL A 305 24.05 25.89 7.09
CA VAL A 305 22.87 25.50 7.90
C VAL A 305 23.13 25.81 9.36
N ASN A 306 22.30 26.64 9.96
CA ASN A 306 22.22 26.80 11.40
C ASN A 306 21.24 25.76 11.98
N THR A 307 21.78 24.71 12.57
CA THR A 307 21.01 23.58 13.12
C THR A 307 20.15 23.98 14.31
N GLU A 308 20.52 25.00 15.07
CA GLU A 308 19.78 25.47 16.24
C GLU A 308 18.46 26.19 15.85
N ARG A 309 18.45 26.86 14.70
CA ARG A 309 17.26 27.54 14.18
C ARG A 309 16.40 26.67 13.27
N CYS A 310 16.89 25.50 12.88
CA CYS A 310 16.22 24.63 11.93
C CYS A 310 15.08 23.85 12.60
N ILE A 311 13.84 24.06 12.19
CA ILE A 311 12.66 23.34 12.70
C ILE A 311 12.45 21.95 12.07
N GLY A 312 13.21 21.59 11.03
CA GLY A 312 13.09 20.28 10.38
C GLY A 312 11.91 20.12 9.43
N CYS A 313 11.33 21.20 8.92
CA CYS A 313 10.11 21.21 8.09
C CYS A 313 10.25 20.52 6.71
N GLY A 314 11.47 20.32 6.20
CA GLY A 314 11.75 19.63 4.94
C GLY A 314 11.58 20.46 3.67
N ALA A 315 11.32 21.78 3.76
CA ALA A 315 11.20 22.63 2.57
C ALA A 315 12.48 22.64 1.72
N CYS A 316 13.63 22.71 2.36
CA CYS A 316 14.94 22.66 1.70
C CYS A 316 15.19 21.32 0.99
N GLU A 317 14.77 20.21 1.57
CA GLU A 317 14.86 18.88 0.96
C GLU A 317 13.92 18.74 -0.23
N ASN A 318 12.66 19.11 -0.05
CA ASN A 318 11.63 18.98 -1.09
C ASN A 318 11.93 19.86 -2.31
N LEU A 319 12.33 21.12 -2.11
CA LEU A 319 12.57 22.07 -3.19
C LEU A 319 13.98 22.03 -3.78
N CYS A 320 14.86 21.18 -3.26
CA CYS A 320 16.18 20.94 -3.84
C CYS A 320 16.07 20.40 -5.27
N PRO A 321 16.71 21.01 -6.28
CA PRO A 321 16.65 20.55 -7.67
C PRO A 321 17.49 19.28 -7.93
N ALA A 322 18.49 18.98 -7.09
CA ALA A 322 19.35 17.80 -7.26
C ALA A 322 18.56 16.49 -7.29
N ARG A 323 18.92 15.59 -8.21
CA ARG A 323 18.26 14.29 -8.45
C ARG A 323 19.34 13.20 -8.66
N PRO A 324 19.12 11.94 -8.28
CA PRO A 324 17.94 11.41 -7.57
C PRO A 324 17.92 11.80 -6.07
N PHE A 325 19.07 12.11 -5.47
CA PHE A 325 19.18 12.49 -4.06
C PHE A 325 19.31 13.99 -3.91
N SER A 326 18.59 14.55 -2.96
CA SER A 326 18.71 15.97 -2.63
C SER A 326 20.09 16.29 -2.07
N ALA A 327 20.60 17.48 -2.39
CA ALA A 327 21.86 17.99 -1.81
C ALA A 327 21.71 18.42 -0.34
N ILE A 328 20.51 18.56 0.13
CA ILE A 328 20.19 18.87 1.52
C ILE A 328 18.99 18.01 1.93
N TYR A 329 19.07 17.38 3.07
CA TYR A 329 18.02 16.54 3.60
C TYR A 329 17.84 16.80 5.10
N VAL A 330 16.72 16.35 5.65
CA VAL A 330 16.43 16.50 7.08
C VAL A 330 16.66 15.18 7.78
N GLU A 331 17.44 15.20 8.87
CA GLU A 331 17.60 14.11 9.81
C GLU A 331 16.67 14.33 11.00
N GLY A 332 16.01 13.28 11.51
CA GLY A 332 15.10 13.38 12.64
C GLY A 332 15.83 13.55 13.97
N ASN A 333 15.21 14.24 14.90
CA ASN A 333 15.66 14.28 16.29
C ASN A 333 14.98 13.17 17.09
N GLU A 334 15.73 12.44 17.93
CA GLU A 334 15.14 11.41 18.82
C GLU A 334 14.08 12.00 19.73
N VAL A 335 14.32 13.21 20.25
CA VAL A 335 13.40 13.98 21.09
C VAL A 335 13.24 15.36 20.47
N HIS A 336 12.01 15.80 20.33
CA HIS A 336 11.71 17.15 19.83
C HIS A 336 12.17 18.19 20.84
N ARG A 337 12.70 19.30 20.34
CA ARG A 337 13.19 20.43 21.16
C ARG A 337 12.36 21.66 20.88
N THR A 338 12.23 22.52 21.84
CA THR A 338 11.70 23.88 21.64
C THR A 338 12.88 24.83 21.44
N ILE A 339 12.85 25.65 20.41
CA ILE A 339 13.85 26.67 20.05
C ILE A 339 13.33 28.08 20.36
#